data_79755ec6f11920e95f0392a155e8117c
#
_entry.id   79755ec6f11920e95f0392a155e8117c
#
_cell.length_a   1.000
_cell.length_b   1.000
_cell.length_c   1.000
_cell.angle_alpha   90.00
_cell.angle_beta   90.00
_cell.angle_gamma   90.00
#
_symmetry.space_group_name_H-M   'P 1'
#
loop_
_entity.id
_entity.type
_entity.pdbx_description
1 polymer ?
#
loop_
_entity_poly.entity_id
_entity_poly.type
_entity_poly.pdbx_seq_one_letter_code
_entity_poly.pdbx_strand_id
1 'polypeptide(L)'
;MAISVFDLFSVGIGPSSSHTVGPMRAARMFAARLKNEGLLAHTGSVRAELFGSLGATGHGHGTPKAVLLGLEGESPRTVDVEHADERIEQIRTSGRISLLGAHEIAFDYDADLILHRRKALPYHANGMTVSAYDTEGAPLLEKTYYSVGGGFVVDEDAVGEDRIVLDDTVLKHPFRTGDELLRLTRETGLSISALMLENEKAWRTEAEIRSGLLDIWGVMQSCVARGMSREGILPGGLKVRRRAANSARQLRAEGDPLARAMEWITLYAMAVNEENAAGGRVVTAPTNGAAGIIPAVLHYYINFIPGADEEGIVRFLLSAGAIGMLFKENASISGAEVGCQGEVGSACSMAAGALAEVLGGSPEQVENAAEIGMEHNLGLTCDPVGGLVQIPCIERNGMAAVKAVTAAKMAMRGDGSHKVSLDKVIKTMKETGADMSVKYKETARGGLAVNIIEC
;
A
#
# COMPACT_ATOMS: atom_id res chain seq x y z
N MET A 1 14.92 10.19 8.93
CA MET A 1 13.64 9.68 9.46
C MET A 1 13.78 8.18 9.65
N ALA A 2 13.40 7.64 10.81
CA ALA A 2 13.41 6.20 11.01
C ALA A 2 12.06 5.63 10.54
N ILE A 3 12.09 4.68 9.60
CA ILE A 3 10.92 3.97 9.07
C ILE A 3 11.08 2.49 9.41
N SER A 4 10.08 1.91 10.05
CA SER A 4 10.06 0.48 10.36
C SER A 4 9.59 -0.33 9.15
N VAL A 5 10.05 -1.57 9.03
CA VAL A 5 9.52 -2.53 8.04
C VAL A 5 8.00 -2.71 8.20
N PHE A 6 7.48 -2.58 9.42
CA PHE A 6 6.04 -2.68 9.71
C PHE A 6 5.22 -1.47 9.27
N ASP A 7 5.88 -0.36 8.95
CA ASP A 7 5.21 0.80 8.33
C ASP A 7 5.00 0.56 6.83
N LEU A 8 5.93 -0.14 6.17
CA LEU A 8 5.85 -0.50 4.76
C LEU A 8 4.95 -1.72 4.50
N PHE A 9 4.95 -2.69 5.45
CA PHE A 9 4.11 -3.88 5.41
C PHE A 9 3.03 -3.78 6.47
N SER A 10 1.98 -3.04 6.19
CA SER A 10 0.87 -2.88 7.13
C SER A 10 -0.37 -3.64 6.67
N VAL A 11 -1.02 -4.34 7.62
CA VAL A 11 -2.31 -4.98 7.35
C VAL A 11 -3.37 -3.90 7.19
N GLY A 12 -4.11 -3.98 6.09
CA GLY A 12 -5.15 -3.02 5.75
C GLY A 12 -6.28 -3.65 4.97
N ILE A 13 -7.11 -2.80 4.39
CA ILE A 13 -8.22 -3.18 3.53
C ILE A 13 -8.10 -2.50 2.17
N GLY A 14 -8.61 -3.17 1.13
CA GLY A 14 -8.69 -2.59 -0.21
C GLY A 14 -9.75 -1.48 -0.33
N PRO A 15 -9.75 -0.81 -1.48
CA PRO A 15 -8.87 -1.06 -2.61
C PRO A 15 -7.58 -0.22 -2.62
N SER A 16 -7.45 0.84 -1.79
CA SER A 16 -6.34 1.81 -1.91
C SER A 16 -5.73 2.16 -0.56
N SER A 17 -4.40 2.21 -0.48
CA SER A 17 -3.72 2.68 0.72
C SER A 17 -3.93 4.17 0.96
N SER A 18 -3.89 4.98 -0.10
CA SER A 18 -4.06 6.44 -0.01
C SER A 18 -5.51 6.88 0.12
N HIS A 19 -6.46 6.15 -0.50
CA HIS A 19 -7.88 6.54 -0.56
C HIS A 19 -8.78 5.74 0.40
N THR A 20 -8.30 4.64 0.98
CA THR A 20 -9.07 3.81 1.92
C THR A 20 -8.38 3.76 3.29
N VAL A 21 -7.16 3.20 3.34
CA VAL A 21 -6.43 2.99 4.60
C VAL A 21 -6.10 4.31 5.29
N GLY A 22 -5.54 5.29 4.54
CA GLY A 22 -5.20 6.61 5.07
C GLY A 22 -6.40 7.37 5.61
N PRO A 23 -7.47 7.59 4.83
CA PRO A 23 -8.69 8.24 5.31
C PRO A 23 -9.35 7.56 6.51
N MET A 24 -9.34 6.22 6.58
CA MET A 24 -9.85 5.49 7.74
C MET A 24 -9.02 5.79 9.01
N ARG A 25 -7.69 5.79 8.88
CA ARG A 25 -6.79 6.17 9.98
C ARG A 25 -7.01 7.62 10.41
N ALA A 26 -7.09 8.55 9.46
CA ALA A 26 -7.31 9.97 9.72
C ALA A 26 -8.62 10.22 10.48
N ALA A 27 -9.72 9.61 10.02
CA ALA A 27 -11.02 9.72 10.67
C ALA A 27 -11.01 9.13 12.09
N ARG A 28 -10.35 7.99 12.29
CA ARG A 28 -10.15 7.41 13.62
C ARG A 28 -9.28 8.29 14.53
N MET A 29 -8.22 8.89 14.00
CA MET A 29 -7.36 9.84 14.75
C MET A 29 -8.18 11.03 15.21
N PHE A 30 -9.04 11.59 14.34
CA PHE A 30 -9.93 12.69 14.69
C PHE A 30 -10.90 12.30 15.83
N ALA A 31 -11.59 11.17 15.70
CA ALA A 31 -12.52 10.70 16.73
C ALA A 31 -11.80 10.40 18.08
N ALA A 32 -10.60 9.82 18.01
CA ALA A 32 -9.78 9.60 19.20
C ALA A 32 -9.35 10.94 19.86
N ARG A 33 -9.04 11.97 19.05
CA ARG A 33 -8.70 13.30 19.54
C ARG A 33 -9.88 13.94 20.26
N LEU A 34 -11.12 13.84 19.73
CA LEU A 34 -12.32 14.30 20.42
C LEU A 34 -12.45 13.67 21.83
N LYS A 35 -12.17 12.36 21.91
CA LYS A 35 -12.19 11.66 23.22
C LYS A 35 -11.10 12.15 24.15
N ASN A 36 -9.87 12.28 23.68
CA ASN A 36 -8.72 12.68 24.48
C ASN A 36 -8.82 14.13 25.00
N GLU A 37 -9.45 15.01 24.23
CA GLU A 37 -9.71 16.40 24.59
C GLU A 37 -11.01 16.58 25.40
N GLY A 38 -11.74 15.50 25.70
CA GLY A 38 -12.99 15.53 26.46
C GLY A 38 -14.19 16.08 25.70
N LEU A 39 -14.08 16.23 24.38
CA LEU A 39 -15.12 16.83 23.52
C LEU A 39 -16.15 15.81 23.00
N LEU A 40 -15.85 14.50 23.08
CA LEU A 40 -16.67 13.46 22.46
C LEU A 40 -18.15 13.51 22.91
N ALA A 41 -18.40 13.65 24.21
CA ALA A 41 -19.76 13.68 24.76
C ALA A 41 -20.51 14.98 24.44
N HIS A 42 -19.82 16.04 24.03
CA HIS A 42 -20.40 17.32 23.65
C HIS A 42 -20.65 17.43 22.14
N THR A 43 -20.17 16.46 21.35
CA THR A 43 -20.31 16.47 19.90
C THR A 43 -21.76 16.16 19.49
N GLY A 44 -22.41 17.10 18.81
CA GLY A 44 -23.77 16.96 18.27
C GLY A 44 -23.78 16.56 16.80
N SER A 45 -22.75 16.98 16.03
CA SER A 45 -22.59 16.58 14.62
C SER A 45 -21.12 16.59 14.19
N VAL A 46 -20.81 15.85 13.12
CA VAL A 46 -19.50 15.78 12.50
C VAL A 46 -19.65 15.91 10.99
N ARG A 47 -18.78 16.70 10.36
CA ARG A 47 -18.68 16.82 8.91
C ARG A 47 -17.30 16.40 8.43
N ALA A 48 -17.23 15.59 7.36
CA ALA A 48 -16.01 15.21 6.69
C ALA A 48 -16.00 15.72 5.24
N GLU A 49 -14.95 16.41 4.85
CA GLU A 49 -14.78 17.00 3.53
C GLU A 49 -13.53 16.42 2.85
N LEU A 50 -13.69 15.89 1.66
CA LEU A 50 -12.64 15.21 0.89
C LEU A 50 -12.24 16.07 -0.30
N PHE A 51 -10.92 16.30 -0.47
CA PHE A 51 -10.37 17.24 -1.44
C PHE A 51 -9.40 16.54 -2.42
N GLY A 52 -9.14 17.21 -3.55
CA GLY A 52 -8.17 16.77 -4.56
C GLY A 52 -8.51 15.39 -5.11
N SER A 53 -7.57 14.44 -5.07
CA SER A 53 -7.80 13.08 -5.56
C SER A 53 -8.80 12.32 -4.69
N LEU A 54 -8.81 12.51 -3.36
CA LEU A 54 -9.83 11.93 -2.47
C LEU A 54 -11.25 12.37 -2.86
N GLY A 55 -11.43 13.64 -3.23
CA GLY A 55 -12.70 14.16 -3.69
C GLY A 55 -13.08 13.69 -5.10
N ALA A 56 -12.09 13.54 -5.99
CA ALA A 56 -12.32 13.20 -7.40
C ALA A 56 -12.60 11.72 -7.63
N THR A 57 -11.83 10.83 -6.99
CA THR A 57 -11.87 9.37 -7.21
C THR A 57 -12.26 8.58 -5.97
N GLY A 58 -12.41 9.23 -4.83
CA GLY A 58 -12.65 8.57 -3.54
C GLY A 58 -13.88 7.67 -3.49
N HIS A 59 -14.94 7.99 -4.26
CA HIS A 59 -16.12 7.13 -4.33
C HIS A 59 -15.76 5.73 -4.87
N GLY A 60 -15.02 5.67 -5.98
CA GLY A 60 -14.56 4.41 -6.60
C GLY A 60 -13.55 3.63 -5.74
N HIS A 61 -12.83 4.34 -4.86
CA HIS A 61 -11.85 3.77 -3.94
C HIS A 61 -12.40 3.47 -2.53
N GLY A 62 -13.71 3.60 -2.30
CA GLY A 62 -14.32 3.32 -1.01
C GLY A 62 -13.95 4.30 0.11
N THR A 63 -13.48 5.52 -0.23
CA THR A 63 -13.11 6.54 0.76
C THR A 63 -14.26 6.90 1.71
N PRO A 64 -15.51 7.10 1.23
CA PRO A 64 -16.66 7.33 2.11
C PRO A 64 -16.83 6.25 3.18
N LYS A 65 -16.80 4.98 2.78
CA LYS A 65 -16.88 3.83 3.70
C LYS A 65 -15.76 3.86 4.73
N ALA A 66 -14.53 4.11 4.28
CA ALA A 66 -13.35 4.15 5.14
C ALA A 66 -13.45 5.25 6.21
N VAL A 67 -13.90 6.45 5.82
CA VAL A 67 -14.09 7.58 6.75
C VAL A 67 -15.12 7.25 7.83
N LEU A 68 -16.29 6.72 7.45
CA LEU A 68 -17.33 6.40 8.42
C LEU A 68 -16.91 5.31 9.40
N LEU A 69 -16.30 4.22 8.92
CA LEU A 69 -15.77 3.17 9.78
C LEU A 69 -14.67 3.71 10.71
N GLY A 70 -13.81 4.60 10.21
CA GLY A 70 -12.79 5.25 11.02
C GLY A 70 -13.37 6.13 12.14
N LEU A 71 -14.40 6.93 11.85
CA LEU A 71 -15.14 7.71 12.86
C LEU A 71 -15.77 6.81 13.93
N GLU A 72 -16.26 5.62 13.55
CA GLU A 72 -16.77 4.62 14.49
C GLU A 72 -15.67 3.92 15.31
N GLY A 73 -14.39 4.23 15.05
CA GLY A 73 -13.25 3.69 15.81
C GLY A 73 -12.62 2.45 15.20
N GLU A 74 -13.11 2.01 14.04
CA GLU A 74 -12.54 0.89 13.34
C GLU A 74 -11.14 1.20 12.81
N SER A 75 -10.30 0.18 12.71
CA SER A 75 -8.97 0.29 12.13
C SER A 75 -8.83 -0.60 10.90
N PRO A 76 -7.98 -0.22 9.92
CA PRO A 76 -7.77 -1.05 8.73
C PRO A 76 -7.29 -2.48 9.05
N ARG A 77 -6.61 -2.65 10.20
CA ARG A 77 -6.10 -3.95 10.63
C ARG A 77 -7.18 -4.89 11.18
N THR A 78 -8.18 -4.34 11.86
CA THR A 78 -9.14 -5.14 12.66
C THR A 78 -10.56 -5.11 12.15
N VAL A 79 -10.93 -4.13 11.29
CA VAL A 79 -12.29 -3.98 10.77
C VAL A 79 -12.82 -5.28 10.15
N ASP A 80 -14.07 -5.60 10.43
CA ASP A 80 -14.74 -6.74 9.78
C ASP A 80 -15.11 -6.38 8.33
N VAL A 81 -14.32 -6.90 7.39
CA VAL A 81 -14.50 -6.64 5.96
C VAL A 81 -15.73 -7.32 5.36
N GLU A 82 -16.26 -8.38 6.01
CA GLU A 82 -17.42 -9.10 5.51
C GLU A 82 -18.74 -8.32 5.81
N HIS A 83 -18.80 -7.58 6.93
CA HIS A 83 -19.97 -6.82 7.35
C HIS A 83 -19.83 -5.30 7.17
N ALA A 84 -18.69 -4.84 6.65
CA ALA A 84 -18.41 -3.40 6.51
C ALA A 84 -19.44 -2.68 5.61
N ASP A 85 -19.86 -3.28 4.50
CA ASP A 85 -20.86 -2.68 3.59
C ASP A 85 -22.26 -2.64 4.22
N GLU A 86 -22.64 -3.68 4.97
CA GLU A 86 -23.88 -3.70 5.74
C GLU A 86 -23.92 -2.59 6.79
N ARG A 87 -22.78 -2.37 7.49
CA ARG A 87 -22.67 -1.29 8.48
C ARG A 87 -22.86 0.09 7.85
N ILE A 88 -22.28 0.34 6.68
CA ILE A 88 -22.48 1.61 5.97
C ILE A 88 -23.93 1.82 5.57
N GLU A 89 -24.61 0.78 5.11
CA GLU A 89 -26.04 0.88 4.76
C GLU A 89 -26.91 1.14 6.00
N GLN A 90 -26.56 0.57 7.15
CA GLN A 90 -27.22 0.89 8.42
C GLN A 90 -27.05 2.38 8.79
N ILE A 91 -25.84 2.97 8.64
CA ILE A 91 -25.60 4.40 8.90
C ILE A 91 -26.49 5.24 7.95
N ARG A 92 -26.53 4.90 6.66
CA ARG A 92 -27.30 5.63 5.65
C ARG A 92 -28.80 5.59 5.94
N THR A 93 -29.32 4.43 6.32
CA THR A 93 -30.77 4.23 6.55
C THR A 93 -31.23 4.77 7.90
N SER A 94 -30.41 4.68 8.94
CA SER A 94 -30.73 5.19 10.27
C SER A 94 -30.51 6.70 10.41
N GLY A 95 -29.67 7.31 9.57
CA GLY A 95 -29.23 8.69 9.73
C GLY A 95 -28.41 8.92 11.01
N ARG A 96 -27.68 7.89 11.49
CA ARG A 96 -26.94 7.93 12.75
C ARG A 96 -25.60 7.24 12.62
N ILE A 97 -24.57 7.81 13.30
CA ILE A 97 -23.24 7.24 13.41
C ILE A 97 -22.79 7.20 14.88
N SER A 98 -22.05 6.18 15.27
CA SER A 98 -21.55 6.02 16.63
C SER A 98 -20.07 6.32 16.73
N LEU A 99 -19.68 7.51 17.14
CA LEU A 99 -18.29 7.94 17.28
C LEU A 99 -17.56 7.03 18.29
N LEU A 100 -16.46 6.38 17.83
CA LEU A 100 -15.69 5.38 18.58
C LEU A 100 -16.55 4.24 19.16
N GLY A 101 -17.72 3.97 18.58
CA GLY A 101 -18.68 3.00 19.13
C GLY A 101 -19.26 3.39 20.50
N ALA A 102 -19.08 4.64 20.96
CA ALA A 102 -19.39 5.08 22.31
C ALA A 102 -20.37 6.26 22.37
N HIS A 103 -20.45 7.09 21.33
CA HIS A 103 -21.31 8.28 21.32
C HIS A 103 -22.05 8.39 20.01
N GLU A 104 -23.36 8.16 20.05
CA GLU A 104 -24.23 8.19 18.87
C GLU A 104 -24.73 9.61 18.58
N ILE A 105 -24.54 10.05 17.33
CA ILE A 105 -24.98 11.37 16.83
C ILE A 105 -25.80 11.22 15.55
N ALA A 106 -26.54 12.27 15.19
CA ALA A 106 -27.16 12.36 13.86
C ALA A 106 -26.08 12.50 12.78
N PHE A 107 -26.28 11.87 11.64
CA PHE A 107 -25.36 11.93 10.50
C PHE A 107 -26.12 11.79 9.18
N ASP A 108 -26.12 12.84 8.38
CA ASP A 108 -26.66 12.80 7.02
C ASP A 108 -25.53 12.46 6.03
N TYR A 109 -25.61 11.26 5.44
CA TYR A 109 -24.58 10.74 4.56
C TYR A 109 -24.26 11.69 3.39
N ASP A 110 -25.24 12.38 2.84
CA ASP A 110 -25.06 13.24 1.66
C ASP A 110 -24.68 14.69 2.03
N ALA A 111 -25.08 15.17 3.22
CA ALA A 111 -24.80 16.50 3.70
C ALA A 111 -23.50 16.61 4.53
N ASP A 112 -23.18 15.55 5.31
CA ASP A 112 -22.06 15.57 6.24
C ASP A 112 -20.78 14.89 5.68
N LEU A 113 -20.86 14.20 4.54
CA LEU A 113 -19.74 13.61 3.84
C LEU A 113 -19.58 14.18 2.43
N ILE A 114 -18.78 15.23 2.30
CA ILE A 114 -18.68 16.06 1.09
C ILE A 114 -17.45 15.71 0.26
N LEU A 115 -17.66 15.39 -1.02
CA LEU A 115 -16.58 15.12 -1.98
C LEU A 115 -16.37 16.33 -2.91
N HIS A 116 -15.32 17.11 -2.67
CA HIS A 116 -14.94 18.25 -3.50
C HIS A 116 -14.14 17.81 -4.74
N ARG A 117 -14.85 17.48 -5.81
CA ARG A 117 -14.25 16.91 -7.03
C ARG A 117 -13.30 17.84 -7.78
N ARG A 118 -13.32 19.15 -7.50
CA ARG A 118 -12.55 20.19 -8.22
C ARG A 118 -11.72 21.09 -7.30
N LYS A 119 -11.83 20.93 -5.99
CA LYS A 119 -11.05 21.70 -5.01
C LYS A 119 -9.91 20.81 -4.51
N ALA A 120 -8.73 21.38 -4.34
CA ALA A 120 -7.58 20.72 -3.73
C ALA A 120 -7.07 21.58 -2.57
N LEU A 121 -6.51 20.93 -1.56
CA LEU A 121 -5.76 21.61 -0.51
C LEU A 121 -4.30 21.82 -0.95
N PRO A 122 -3.63 22.87 -0.45
CA PRO A 122 -2.34 23.28 -1.02
C PRO A 122 -1.19 22.28 -0.76
N TYR A 123 -1.26 21.48 0.29
CA TYR A 123 -0.13 20.68 0.72
C TYR A 123 0.02 19.34 -0.01
N HIS A 124 -1.07 18.58 -0.21
CA HIS A 124 -1.05 17.29 -0.88
C HIS A 124 -2.37 17.02 -1.61
N ALA A 125 -2.31 16.22 -2.69
CA ALA A 125 -3.47 15.87 -3.50
C ALA A 125 -4.55 15.07 -2.74
N ASN A 126 -4.20 14.36 -1.67
CA ASN A 126 -5.11 13.53 -0.88
C ASN A 126 -5.40 14.21 0.47
N GLY A 127 -6.09 15.33 0.46
CA GLY A 127 -6.47 16.06 1.66
C GLY A 127 -7.89 15.75 2.12
N MET A 128 -8.11 15.76 3.44
CA MET A 128 -9.43 15.71 4.06
C MET A 128 -9.47 16.60 5.30
N THR A 129 -10.61 17.27 5.51
CA THR A 129 -10.88 18.05 6.71
C THR A 129 -12.04 17.41 7.46
N VAL A 130 -11.93 17.27 8.77
CA VAL A 130 -13.00 16.76 9.61
C VAL A 130 -13.29 17.81 10.70
N SER A 131 -14.57 18.18 10.84
CA SER A 131 -15.04 19.20 11.76
C SER A 131 -16.11 18.61 12.67
N ALA A 132 -16.05 18.92 13.96
CA ALA A 132 -17.06 18.58 14.96
C ALA A 132 -17.74 19.81 15.51
N TYR A 133 -19.02 19.72 15.75
CA TYR A 133 -19.86 20.80 16.28
C TYR A 133 -20.64 20.29 17.49
N ASP A 134 -21.01 21.18 18.40
CA ASP A 134 -21.91 20.84 19.50
C ASP A 134 -23.38 20.73 19.05
N THR A 135 -24.29 20.53 19.98
CA THR A 135 -25.73 20.42 19.71
C THR A 135 -26.39 21.75 19.27
N GLU A 136 -25.73 22.88 19.49
CA GLU A 136 -26.17 24.21 19.05
C GLU A 136 -25.55 24.62 17.72
N GLY A 137 -24.62 23.80 17.17
CA GLY A 137 -23.91 24.04 15.93
C GLY A 137 -22.64 24.88 16.08
N ALA A 138 -22.17 25.14 17.33
CA ALA A 138 -20.91 25.81 17.55
C ALA A 138 -19.72 24.86 17.28
N PRO A 139 -18.63 25.35 16.64
CA PRO A 139 -17.50 24.50 16.32
C PRO A 139 -16.74 24.07 17.58
N LEU A 140 -16.46 22.79 17.70
CA LEU A 140 -15.68 22.19 18.80
C LEU A 140 -14.25 21.92 18.40
N LEU A 141 -14.06 21.29 17.22
CA LEU A 141 -12.75 20.88 16.71
C LEU A 141 -12.80 20.80 15.18
N GLU A 142 -11.76 21.31 14.54
CA GLU A 142 -11.52 21.09 13.10
C GLU A 142 -10.08 20.69 12.88
N LYS A 143 -9.85 19.67 12.05
CA LYS A 143 -8.53 19.18 11.71
C LYS A 143 -8.44 18.77 10.24
N THR A 144 -7.33 19.12 9.62
CA THR A 144 -6.99 18.72 8.26
C THR A 144 -5.93 17.62 8.29
N TYR A 145 -6.16 16.57 7.49
CA TYR A 145 -5.28 15.43 7.35
C TYR A 145 -4.92 15.21 5.89
N TYR A 146 -3.73 14.65 5.66
CA TYR A 146 -3.23 14.30 4.33
C TYR A 146 -2.80 12.84 4.29
N SER A 147 -3.32 12.08 3.33
CA SER A 147 -2.92 10.70 3.08
C SER A 147 -1.79 10.66 2.05
N VAL A 148 -0.55 10.45 2.53
CA VAL A 148 0.68 10.63 1.73
C VAL A 148 1.21 9.33 1.10
N GLY A 149 0.32 8.38 0.82
CA GLY A 149 0.66 7.07 0.25
C GLY A 149 1.01 6.01 1.29
N GLY A 150 0.95 4.73 0.93
CA GLY A 150 1.24 3.62 1.84
C GLY A 150 0.35 3.51 3.10
N GLY A 151 -0.73 4.32 3.17
CA GLY A 151 -1.57 4.42 4.36
C GLY A 151 -1.00 5.33 5.46
N PHE A 152 0.06 6.09 5.18
CA PHE A 152 0.57 7.12 6.08
C PHE A 152 -0.35 8.35 6.08
N VAL A 153 -0.52 8.94 7.26
CA VAL A 153 -1.34 10.12 7.47
C VAL A 153 -0.51 11.19 8.17
N VAL A 154 -0.61 12.41 7.67
CA VAL A 154 -0.01 13.61 8.25
C VAL A 154 -1.13 14.57 8.59
N ASP A 155 -1.15 15.16 9.79
CA ASP A 155 -2.07 16.24 10.11
C ASP A 155 -1.48 17.62 9.77
N GLU A 156 -2.30 18.67 9.85
CA GLU A 156 -1.89 20.03 9.50
C GLU A 156 -0.82 20.59 10.45
N ASP A 157 -0.75 20.11 11.70
CA ASP A 157 0.24 20.56 12.67
C ASP A 157 1.65 20.03 12.32
N ALA A 158 1.70 18.91 11.58
CA ALA A 158 2.93 18.29 11.07
C ALA A 158 3.31 18.81 9.65
N VAL A 159 2.53 19.71 9.08
CA VAL A 159 2.78 20.35 7.78
C VAL A 159 3.79 21.49 7.96
N GLY A 160 5.04 21.25 7.64
CA GLY A 160 6.11 22.23 7.74
C GLY A 160 7.42 21.64 7.27
N GLU A 161 8.42 21.60 8.11
CA GLU A 161 9.76 21.11 7.74
C GLU A 161 9.83 19.58 7.63
N ASP A 162 8.86 18.82 8.19
CA ASP A 162 8.89 17.36 8.22
C ASP A 162 7.53 16.73 7.87
N ARG A 163 7.48 16.09 6.71
CA ARG A 163 6.27 15.51 6.07
C ARG A 163 5.73 14.21 6.69
N ILE A 164 6.28 13.74 7.79
CA ILE A 164 5.86 12.55 8.55
C ILE A 164 6.15 12.87 10.01
N VAL A 165 5.35 12.37 10.96
CA VAL A 165 5.73 12.40 12.37
C VAL A 165 7.14 11.85 12.46
N LEU A 166 8.10 12.71 12.84
CA LEU A 166 9.49 12.32 12.99
C LEU A 166 9.56 11.23 14.06
N ASP A 167 9.87 10.05 13.64
CA ASP A 167 10.39 9.06 14.56
C ASP A 167 11.88 9.35 14.73
N ASP A 168 12.23 10.00 15.85
CA ASP A 168 13.59 10.35 16.22
C ASP A 168 14.37 9.15 16.76
N THR A 169 13.86 7.93 16.60
CA THR A 169 14.52 6.70 17.01
C THR A 169 15.89 6.59 16.36
N VAL A 170 16.92 6.46 17.20
CA VAL A 170 18.28 6.29 16.75
C VAL A 170 18.49 4.86 16.26
N LEU A 171 18.68 4.69 14.97
CA LEU A 171 18.97 3.40 14.36
C LEU A 171 20.45 3.03 14.56
N LYS A 172 20.74 1.74 14.70
CA LYS A 172 22.10 1.24 14.86
C LYS A 172 22.92 1.40 13.57
N HIS A 173 22.30 1.21 12.43
CA HIS A 173 22.91 1.28 11.09
C HIS A 173 22.05 2.17 10.18
N PRO A 174 22.01 3.49 10.39
CA PRO A 174 21.20 4.37 9.58
C PRO A 174 21.72 4.46 8.16
N PHE A 175 20.83 4.41 7.16
CA PHE A 175 21.13 4.61 5.75
C PHE A 175 19.99 5.36 5.08
N ARG A 176 20.30 6.14 4.06
CA ARG A 176 19.34 6.90 3.24
C ARG A 176 19.46 6.61 1.76
N THR A 177 20.60 6.02 1.34
CA THR A 177 20.87 5.69 -0.06
C THR A 177 21.28 4.24 -0.21
N GLY A 178 21.16 3.69 -1.42
CA GLY A 178 21.67 2.37 -1.76
C GLY A 178 23.19 2.27 -1.58
N ASP A 179 23.92 3.34 -1.95
CA ASP A 179 25.38 3.42 -1.76
C ASP A 179 25.75 3.35 -0.26
N GLU A 180 25.02 4.04 0.63
CA GLU A 180 25.23 3.93 2.09
C GLU A 180 24.91 2.53 2.61
N LEU A 181 23.80 1.92 2.12
CA LEU A 181 23.43 0.56 2.50
C LEU A 181 24.53 -0.44 2.11
N LEU A 182 25.05 -0.38 0.86
CA LEU A 182 26.16 -1.22 0.41
C LEU A 182 27.46 -0.96 1.18
N ARG A 183 27.75 0.28 1.53
CA ARG A 183 28.92 0.61 2.37
C ARG A 183 28.80 -0.05 3.74
N LEU A 184 27.63 0.05 4.39
CA LEU A 184 27.38 -0.57 5.69
C LEU A 184 27.50 -2.09 5.65
N THR A 185 27.03 -2.76 4.59
CA THR A 185 27.19 -4.23 4.46
C THR A 185 28.68 -4.62 4.38
N ARG A 186 29.51 -3.84 3.67
CA ARG A 186 30.96 -4.09 3.58
C ARG A 186 31.68 -3.83 4.91
N GLU A 187 31.32 -2.77 5.63
CA GLU A 187 31.93 -2.40 6.91
C GLU A 187 31.60 -3.37 8.02
N THR A 188 30.35 -3.88 8.04
CA THR A 188 29.86 -4.76 9.11
C THR A 188 29.96 -6.25 8.78
N GLY A 189 30.08 -6.61 7.52
CA GLY A 189 29.98 -7.99 7.04
C GLY A 189 28.56 -8.57 7.11
N LEU A 190 27.55 -7.75 7.39
CA LEU A 190 26.15 -8.15 7.48
C LEU A 190 25.47 -8.12 6.09
N SER A 191 24.50 -8.97 5.87
CA SER A 191 23.60 -8.89 4.73
C SER A 191 22.61 -7.71 4.90
N ILE A 192 21.88 -7.35 3.84
CA ILE A 192 20.90 -6.26 3.90
C ILE A 192 19.78 -6.59 4.90
N SER A 193 19.27 -7.82 4.88
CA SER A 193 18.25 -8.25 5.85
C SER A 193 18.75 -8.22 7.30
N ALA A 194 20.03 -8.60 7.53
CA ALA A 194 20.62 -8.57 8.85
C ALA A 194 20.83 -7.14 9.37
N LEU A 195 21.27 -6.19 8.50
CA LEU A 195 21.34 -4.77 8.85
C LEU A 195 19.96 -4.22 9.22
N MET A 196 18.94 -4.58 8.43
CA MET A 196 17.57 -4.15 8.69
C MET A 196 17.04 -4.73 10.00
N LEU A 197 17.34 -6.00 10.31
CA LEU A 197 16.98 -6.61 11.59
C LEU A 197 17.60 -5.86 12.77
N GLU A 198 18.87 -5.49 12.67
CA GLU A 198 19.55 -4.69 13.72
C GLU A 198 18.92 -3.31 13.89
N ASN A 199 18.45 -2.68 12.81
CA ASN A 199 17.73 -1.41 12.89
C ASN A 199 16.35 -1.58 13.53
N GLU A 200 15.60 -2.63 13.19
CA GLU A 200 14.28 -2.90 13.77
C GLU A 200 14.33 -3.14 15.29
N LYS A 201 15.47 -3.61 15.82
CA LYS A 201 15.66 -3.77 17.27
C LYS A 201 15.59 -2.46 18.05
N ALA A 202 15.58 -1.31 17.39
CA ALA A 202 15.34 -0.01 18.04
C ALA A 202 13.91 0.14 18.57
N TRP A 203 12.95 -0.62 18.03
CA TRP A 203 11.54 -0.56 18.44
C TRP A 203 11.02 -1.84 19.10
N ARG A 204 11.62 -3.00 18.78
CA ARG A 204 11.09 -4.33 19.16
C ARG A 204 12.21 -5.31 19.45
N THR A 205 11.92 -6.34 20.19
CA THR A 205 12.84 -7.48 20.32
C THR A 205 12.90 -8.28 19.02
N GLU A 206 13.98 -9.02 18.81
CA GLU A 206 14.13 -9.88 17.64
C GLU A 206 12.98 -10.91 17.51
N ALA A 207 12.52 -11.45 18.64
CA ALA A 207 11.40 -12.40 18.65
C ALA A 207 10.10 -11.75 18.18
N GLU A 208 9.81 -10.53 18.59
CA GLU A 208 8.65 -9.75 18.15
C GLU A 208 8.74 -9.38 16.67
N ILE A 209 9.94 -9.03 16.17
CA ILE A 209 10.16 -8.74 14.75
C ILE A 209 9.86 -9.99 13.91
N ARG A 210 10.43 -11.12 14.27
CA ARG A 210 10.23 -12.40 13.56
C ARG A 210 8.77 -12.83 13.56
N SER A 211 8.14 -12.86 14.73
CA SER A 211 6.72 -13.20 14.86
C SER A 211 5.84 -12.23 14.06
N GLY A 212 6.08 -10.93 14.15
CA GLY A 212 5.30 -9.93 13.43
C GLY A 212 5.42 -10.04 11.90
N LEU A 213 6.60 -10.37 11.37
CA LEU A 213 6.80 -10.61 9.95
C LEU A 213 6.13 -11.90 9.46
N LEU A 214 6.16 -12.96 10.27
CA LEU A 214 5.43 -14.19 9.98
C LEU A 214 3.91 -14.00 10.07
N ASP A 215 3.40 -13.17 10.98
CA ASP A 215 1.98 -12.78 11.02
C ASP A 215 1.57 -12.04 9.74
N ILE A 216 2.41 -11.12 9.24
CA ILE A 216 2.20 -10.42 7.95
C ILE A 216 2.15 -11.44 6.81
N TRP A 217 3.06 -12.41 6.78
CA TRP A 217 3.05 -13.49 5.81
C TRP A 217 1.76 -14.32 5.90
N GLY A 218 1.28 -14.65 7.09
CA GLY A 218 0.01 -15.34 7.31
C GLY A 218 -1.19 -14.60 6.71
N VAL A 219 -1.21 -13.27 6.81
CA VAL A 219 -2.24 -12.44 6.15
C VAL A 219 -2.11 -12.49 4.63
N MET A 220 -0.89 -12.43 4.08
CA MET A 220 -0.65 -12.57 2.64
C MET A 220 -1.13 -13.91 2.10
N GLN A 221 -0.80 -15.02 2.80
CA GLN A 221 -1.27 -16.37 2.45
C GLN A 221 -2.81 -16.47 2.46
N SER A 222 -3.43 -15.94 3.51
CA SER A 222 -4.89 -15.94 3.64
C SER A 222 -5.55 -15.13 2.52
N CYS A 223 -4.95 -14.00 2.12
CA CYS A 223 -5.44 -13.19 1.01
C CYS A 223 -5.37 -13.94 -0.32
N VAL A 224 -4.23 -14.59 -0.63
CA VAL A 224 -4.06 -15.42 -1.83
C VAL A 224 -5.07 -16.57 -1.85
N ALA A 225 -5.24 -17.28 -0.73
CA ALA A 225 -6.17 -18.39 -0.63
C ALA A 225 -7.63 -17.96 -0.90
N ARG A 226 -8.05 -16.82 -0.32
CA ARG A 226 -9.38 -16.25 -0.59
C ARG A 226 -9.55 -15.86 -2.05
N GLY A 227 -8.57 -15.14 -2.64
CA GLY A 227 -8.65 -14.72 -4.04
C GLY A 227 -8.71 -15.90 -5.02
N MET A 228 -8.01 -16.98 -4.72
CA MET A 228 -8.07 -18.22 -5.52
C MET A 228 -9.36 -19.04 -5.32
N SER A 229 -10.21 -18.70 -4.37
CA SER A 229 -11.46 -19.42 -4.08
C SER A 229 -12.71 -18.63 -4.44
N ARG A 230 -12.65 -17.29 -4.45
CA ARG A 230 -13.79 -16.41 -4.67
C ARG A 230 -14.02 -16.14 -6.15
N GLU A 231 -15.27 -16.27 -6.56
CA GLU A 231 -15.76 -15.97 -7.92
C GLU A 231 -16.67 -14.74 -7.93
N GLY A 232 -17.17 -14.38 -9.10
CA GLY A 232 -18.13 -13.31 -9.27
C GLY A 232 -17.57 -12.09 -10.00
N ILE A 233 -18.22 -10.96 -9.77
CA ILE A 233 -17.90 -9.67 -10.41
C ILE A 233 -17.36 -8.72 -9.35
N LEU A 234 -16.30 -8.00 -9.67
CA LEU A 234 -15.72 -6.98 -8.80
C LEU A 234 -16.66 -5.77 -8.68
N PRO A 235 -16.70 -5.10 -7.52
CA PRO A 235 -17.58 -3.94 -7.30
C PRO A 235 -17.17 -2.73 -8.17
N GLY A 236 -18.04 -1.71 -8.28
CA GLY A 236 -17.71 -0.42 -8.90
C GLY A 236 -18.16 -0.22 -10.34
N GLY A 237 -18.94 -1.13 -10.92
CA GLY A 237 -19.67 -0.90 -12.18
C GLY A 237 -18.95 -1.31 -13.48
N LEU A 238 -17.62 -1.54 -13.47
CA LEU A 238 -16.88 -2.02 -14.66
C LEU A 238 -17.21 -3.46 -15.07
N LYS A 239 -17.98 -4.19 -14.24
CA LYS A 239 -18.36 -5.59 -14.48
C LYS A 239 -17.18 -6.54 -14.71
N VAL A 240 -16.01 -6.23 -14.13
CA VAL A 240 -14.82 -7.07 -14.22
C VAL A 240 -15.07 -8.38 -13.48
N ARG A 241 -14.96 -9.50 -14.17
CA ARG A 241 -15.06 -10.84 -13.57
C ARG A 241 -13.77 -11.19 -12.84
N ARG A 242 -13.90 -11.80 -11.67
CA ARG A 242 -12.77 -12.47 -11.00
C ARG A 242 -12.29 -13.64 -11.85
N ARG A 243 -10.99 -13.72 -12.06
CA ARG A 243 -10.32 -14.72 -12.89
C ARG A 243 -9.49 -15.73 -12.10
N ALA A 244 -9.01 -15.30 -10.91
CA ALA A 244 -8.04 -16.06 -10.13
C ALA A 244 -8.57 -17.45 -9.72
N ALA A 245 -9.83 -17.57 -9.30
CA ALA A 245 -10.41 -18.87 -8.91
C ALA A 245 -10.47 -19.86 -10.08
N ASN A 246 -10.85 -19.39 -11.27
CA ASN A 246 -10.86 -20.24 -12.46
C ASN A 246 -9.45 -20.65 -12.89
N SER A 247 -8.51 -19.70 -12.93
CA SER A 247 -7.10 -19.96 -13.25
C SER A 247 -6.47 -20.95 -12.28
N ALA A 248 -6.79 -20.84 -10.97
CA ALA A 248 -6.31 -21.78 -9.96
C ALA A 248 -6.79 -23.23 -10.23
N ARG A 249 -8.07 -23.41 -10.63
CA ARG A 249 -8.58 -24.72 -11.00
C ARG A 249 -7.89 -25.30 -12.24
N GLN A 250 -7.69 -24.48 -13.27
CA GLN A 250 -7.01 -24.89 -14.50
C GLN A 250 -5.58 -25.32 -14.21
N LEU A 251 -4.79 -24.49 -13.54
CA LEU A 251 -3.38 -24.81 -13.21
C LEU A 251 -3.24 -26.07 -12.35
N ARG A 252 -4.16 -26.29 -11.40
CA ARG A 252 -4.18 -27.54 -10.60
C ARG A 252 -4.50 -28.76 -11.44
N ALA A 253 -5.34 -28.64 -12.46
CA ALA A 253 -5.72 -29.73 -13.34
C ALA A 253 -4.61 -30.06 -14.37
N GLU A 254 -3.78 -29.10 -14.74
CA GLU A 254 -2.72 -29.28 -15.73
C GLU A 254 -1.48 -30.01 -15.20
N GLY A 255 -1.34 -30.17 -13.89
CA GLY A 255 -0.20 -30.83 -13.23
C GLY A 255 1.11 -30.04 -13.41
N ASP A 256 2.22 -30.64 -12.97
CA ASP A 256 3.57 -30.05 -13.00
C ASP A 256 3.65 -28.55 -12.65
N PRO A 257 3.51 -28.18 -11.36
CA PRO A 257 3.56 -26.77 -10.97
C PRO A 257 4.90 -26.09 -11.28
N LEU A 258 6.01 -26.85 -11.32
CA LEU A 258 7.34 -26.29 -11.57
C LEU A 258 7.48 -25.79 -13.02
N ALA A 259 6.99 -26.54 -13.98
CA ALA A 259 6.98 -26.14 -15.38
C ALA A 259 6.11 -24.88 -15.62
N ARG A 260 5.15 -24.64 -14.73
CA ARG A 260 4.20 -23.52 -14.81
C ARG A 260 4.40 -22.46 -13.72
N ALA A 261 5.61 -22.34 -13.20
CA ALA A 261 5.90 -21.42 -12.10
C ALA A 261 5.53 -19.96 -12.43
N MET A 262 5.68 -19.52 -13.69
CA MET A 262 5.34 -18.14 -14.09
C MET A 262 3.82 -17.90 -14.06
N GLU A 263 3.03 -18.87 -14.45
CA GLU A 263 1.56 -18.80 -14.40
C GLU A 263 1.08 -18.77 -12.93
N TRP A 264 1.71 -19.56 -12.06
CA TRP A 264 1.42 -19.53 -10.62
C TRP A 264 1.77 -18.19 -9.99
N ILE A 265 2.93 -17.58 -10.31
CA ILE A 265 3.30 -16.24 -9.84
C ILE A 265 2.24 -15.22 -10.26
N THR A 266 1.85 -15.24 -11.53
CA THR A 266 0.83 -14.34 -12.06
C THR A 266 -0.51 -14.54 -11.34
N LEU A 267 -0.90 -15.79 -11.13
CA LEU A 267 -2.13 -16.15 -10.39
C LEU A 267 -2.12 -15.61 -8.96
N TYR A 268 -1.03 -15.80 -8.20
CA TYR A 268 -0.94 -15.29 -6.83
C TYR A 268 -1.09 -13.77 -6.76
N ALA A 269 -0.44 -13.04 -7.67
CA ALA A 269 -0.55 -11.60 -7.75
C ALA A 269 -1.98 -11.15 -8.09
N MET A 270 -2.62 -11.80 -9.07
CA MET A 270 -4.01 -11.51 -9.45
C MET A 270 -4.98 -11.82 -8.31
N ALA A 271 -4.80 -12.92 -7.60
CA ALA A 271 -5.65 -13.32 -6.47
C ALA A 271 -5.67 -12.23 -5.37
N VAL A 272 -4.50 -11.72 -5.00
CA VAL A 272 -4.39 -10.61 -4.04
C VAL A 272 -5.08 -9.36 -4.57
N ASN A 273 -4.87 -9.01 -5.85
CA ASN A 273 -5.44 -7.79 -6.39
C ASN A 273 -6.95 -7.85 -6.59
N GLU A 274 -7.51 -9.01 -6.88
CA GLU A 274 -8.97 -9.20 -6.90
C GLU A 274 -9.57 -9.09 -5.49
N GLU A 275 -8.91 -9.59 -4.45
CA GLU A 275 -9.31 -9.36 -3.07
C GLU A 275 -9.18 -7.88 -2.69
N ASN A 276 -8.07 -7.23 -3.06
CA ASN A 276 -7.90 -5.80 -2.87
C ASN A 276 -9.02 -4.99 -3.52
N ALA A 277 -9.30 -5.25 -4.79
CA ALA A 277 -10.36 -4.57 -5.55
C ALA A 277 -11.76 -4.75 -4.93
N ALA A 278 -11.99 -5.86 -4.27
CA ALA A 278 -13.24 -6.17 -3.58
C ALA A 278 -13.34 -5.60 -2.15
N GLY A 279 -12.34 -4.84 -1.69
CA GLY A 279 -12.34 -4.29 -0.33
C GLY A 279 -11.90 -5.30 0.74
N GLY A 280 -11.35 -6.44 0.34
CA GLY A 280 -10.87 -7.47 1.25
C GLY A 280 -9.62 -7.06 2.03
N ARG A 281 -9.25 -7.90 3.01
CA ARG A 281 -8.04 -7.71 3.81
C ARG A 281 -6.79 -8.05 3.03
N VAL A 282 -5.86 -7.12 2.97
CA VAL A 282 -4.58 -7.24 2.27
C VAL A 282 -3.43 -6.71 3.14
N VAL A 283 -2.20 -7.01 2.75
CA VAL A 283 -1.03 -6.31 3.25
C VAL A 283 -0.67 -5.21 2.26
N THR A 284 -0.60 -3.98 2.73
CA THR A 284 -0.03 -2.86 1.96
C THR A 284 1.46 -3.15 1.75
N ALA A 285 1.96 -3.22 0.49
CA ALA A 285 3.32 -3.71 0.19
C ALA A 285 3.91 -3.09 -1.11
N PRO A 286 4.44 -1.86 -1.13
CA PRO A 286 4.32 -0.80 -0.13
C PRO A 286 3.00 -0.02 -0.23
N THR A 287 2.16 -0.30 -1.24
CA THR A 287 0.82 0.27 -1.43
C THR A 287 -0.20 -0.83 -1.71
N ASN A 288 -1.49 -0.52 -1.61
CA ASN A 288 -2.56 -1.46 -1.95
C ASN A 288 -2.61 -1.71 -3.47
N GLY A 289 -2.34 -0.70 -4.29
CA GLY A 289 -2.30 -0.85 -5.75
C GLY A 289 -1.26 -1.87 -6.23
N ALA A 290 -0.22 -2.10 -5.45
CA ALA A 290 0.85 -3.06 -5.72
C ALA A 290 0.89 -4.26 -4.75
N ALA A 291 -0.16 -4.47 -3.97
CA ALA A 291 -0.20 -5.46 -2.87
C ALA A 291 -0.01 -6.92 -3.32
N GLY A 292 -0.18 -7.22 -4.61
CA GLY A 292 -0.03 -8.58 -5.14
C GLY A 292 1.40 -9.02 -5.41
N ILE A 293 2.35 -8.08 -5.59
CA ILE A 293 3.69 -8.39 -6.09
C ILE A 293 4.52 -9.14 -5.04
N ILE A 294 4.68 -8.56 -3.85
CA ILE A 294 5.45 -9.16 -2.74
C ILE A 294 4.90 -10.55 -2.35
N PRO A 295 3.59 -10.73 -2.10
CA PRO A 295 3.05 -12.05 -1.78
C PRO A 295 3.27 -13.07 -2.89
N ALA A 296 3.15 -12.67 -4.16
CA ALA A 296 3.34 -13.59 -5.28
C ALA A 296 4.78 -14.10 -5.37
N VAL A 297 5.76 -13.23 -5.17
CA VAL A 297 7.18 -13.61 -5.19
C VAL A 297 7.55 -14.42 -3.95
N LEU A 298 6.97 -14.14 -2.77
CA LEU A 298 7.12 -14.99 -1.58
C LEU A 298 6.51 -16.37 -1.76
N HIS A 299 5.31 -16.48 -2.38
CA HIS A 299 4.75 -17.78 -2.73
C HIS A 299 5.62 -18.52 -3.74
N TYR A 300 6.21 -17.81 -4.72
CA TYR A 300 7.20 -18.41 -5.61
C TYR A 300 8.41 -18.96 -4.83
N TYR A 301 8.97 -18.17 -3.91
CA TYR A 301 10.07 -18.62 -3.06
C TYR A 301 9.73 -19.90 -2.30
N ILE A 302 8.61 -19.90 -1.56
CA ILE A 302 8.22 -21.04 -0.72
C ILE A 302 7.85 -22.29 -1.54
N ASN A 303 7.15 -22.11 -2.66
CA ASN A 303 6.59 -23.26 -3.39
C ASN A 303 7.54 -23.83 -4.45
N PHE A 304 8.52 -23.05 -4.94
CA PHE A 304 9.34 -23.44 -6.09
C PHE A 304 10.86 -23.42 -5.84
N ILE A 305 11.32 -22.89 -4.71
CA ILE A 305 12.74 -22.89 -4.37
C ILE A 305 13.05 -23.97 -3.34
N PRO A 306 13.89 -24.95 -3.67
CA PRO A 306 14.26 -25.98 -2.73
C PRO A 306 14.95 -25.41 -1.48
N GLY A 307 14.54 -25.86 -0.29
CA GLY A 307 15.12 -25.42 0.98
C GLY A 307 14.57 -24.07 1.48
N ALA A 308 13.54 -23.51 0.83
CA ALA A 308 12.87 -22.33 1.34
C ALA A 308 12.18 -22.62 2.69
N ASP A 309 12.31 -21.68 3.63
CA ASP A 309 11.84 -21.81 5.00
C ASP A 309 11.33 -20.48 5.59
N GLU A 310 10.89 -20.51 6.84
CA GLU A 310 10.39 -19.31 7.55
C GLU A 310 11.50 -18.27 7.79
N GLU A 311 12.74 -18.70 7.98
CA GLU A 311 13.87 -17.77 8.09
C GLU A 311 14.06 -16.98 6.79
N GLY A 312 13.93 -17.64 5.65
CA GLY A 312 13.96 -16.98 4.34
C GLY A 312 12.82 -15.99 4.16
N ILE A 313 11.61 -16.26 4.68
CA ILE A 313 10.49 -15.32 4.66
C ILE A 313 10.83 -14.05 5.44
N VAL A 314 11.37 -14.19 6.64
CA VAL A 314 11.79 -13.08 7.50
C VAL A 314 12.86 -12.24 6.80
N ARG A 315 13.90 -12.88 6.27
CA ARG A 315 14.97 -12.22 5.52
C ARG A 315 14.44 -11.51 4.27
N PHE A 316 13.53 -12.14 3.54
CA PHE A 316 12.89 -11.54 2.37
C PHE A 316 12.18 -10.23 2.73
N LEU A 317 11.31 -10.25 3.75
CA LEU A 317 10.53 -9.08 4.15
C LEU A 317 11.42 -7.95 4.70
N LEU A 318 12.48 -8.28 5.46
CA LEU A 318 13.45 -7.30 5.94
C LEU A 318 14.20 -6.64 4.79
N SER A 319 14.68 -7.42 3.84
CA SER A 319 15.40 -6.90 2.65
C SER A 319 14.50 -6.08 1.75
N ALA A 320 13.27 -6.55 1.50
CA ALA A 320 12.25 -5.79 0.78
C ALA A 320 11.94 -4.45 1.48
N GLY A 321 11.85 -4.46 2.82
CA GLY A 321 11.65 -3.26 3.63
C GLY A 321 12.78 -2.25 3.46
N ALA A 322 14.04 -2.71 3.54
CA ALA A 322 15.21 -1.85 3.34
C ALA A 322 15.19 -1.15 1.97
N ILE A 323 14.87 -1.87 0.91
CA ILE A 323 14.74 -1.31 -0.45
C ILE A 323 13.55 -0.34 -0.52
N GLY A 324 12.40 -0.70 0.04
CA GLY A 324 11.20 0.13 0.04
C GLY A 324 11.38 1.48 0.74
N MET A 325 12.20 1.54 1.80
CA MET A 325 12.54 2.78 2.48
C MET A 325 13.28 3.75 1.57
N LEU A 326 14.19 3.26 0.72
CA LEU A 326 14.93 4.11 -0.22
C LEU A 326 13.99 4.83 -1.20
N PHE A 327 12.95 4.15 -1.69
CA PHE A 327 11.94 4.75 -2.56
C PHE A 327 11.11 5.79 -1.82
N LYS A 328 10.67 5.46 -0.61
CA LYS A 328 9.83 6.37 0.19
C LYS A 328 10.59 7.64 0.59
N GLU A 329 11.86 7.52 0.95
CA GLU A 329 12.67 8.66 1.41
C GLU A 329 13.15 9.54 0.26
N ASN A 330 13.59 8.96 -0.85
CA ASN A 330 14.27 9.68 -1.93
C ASN A 330 13.35 10.05 -3.11
N ALA A 331 12.18 9.43 -3.20
CA ALA A 331 11.20 9.72 -4.26
C ALA A 331 9.77 9.75 -3.69
N SER A 332 8.93 8.82 -4.09
CA SER A 332 7.59 8.61 -3.53
C SER A 332 7.10 7.19 -3.87
N ILE A 333 6.28 6.63 -3.00
CA ILE A 333 5.54 5.39 -3.25
C ILE A 333 4.07 5.65 -3.60
N SER A 334 3.69 6.89 -3.92
CA SER A 334 2.31 7.28 -4.21
C SER A 334 2.05 7.38 -5.71
N GLY A 335 1.03 6.67 -6.21
CA GLY A 335 0.57 6.79 -7.60
C GLY A 335 0.07 8.19 -7.96
N ALA A 336 -0.47 8.93 -6.99
CA ALA A 336 -0.92 10.30 -7.15
C ALA A 336 0.24 11.31 -7.31
N GLU A 337 1.45 10.97 -6.83
CA GLU A 337 2.63 11.82 -6.95
C GLU A 337 3.49 11.48 -8.16
N VAL A 338 3.78 10.20 -8.36
CA VAL A 338 4.75 9.75 -9.37
C VAL A 338 4.22 8.70 -10.35
N GLY A 339 2.91 8.42 -10.36
CA GLY A 339 2.34 7.35 -11.19
C GLY A 339 2.57 5.95 -10.61
N CYS A 340 2.16 4.92 -11.34
CA CYS A 340 2.33 3.52 -10.91
C CYS A 340 3.79 3.05 -10.85
N GLN A 341 4.75 3.79 -11.41
CA GLN A 341 6.18 3.51 -11.17
C GLN A 341 6.51 3.57 -9.68
N GLY A 342 5.86 4.47 -8.90
CA GLY A 342 6.03 4.55 -7.44
C GLY A 342 5.38 3.40 -6.67
N GLU A 343 4.34 2.78 -7.19
CA GLU A 343 3.66 1.65 -6.55
C GLU A 343 4.19 0.31 -7.07
N VAL A 344 3.86 -0.01 -8.32
CA VAL A 344 4.23 -1.28 -8.98
C VAL A 344 5.73 -1.39 -9.19
N GLY A 345 6.40 -0.28 -9.59
CA GLY A 345 7.85 -0.26 -9.79
C GLY A 345 8.60 -0.48 -8.47
N SER A 346 8.23 0.24 -7.41
CA SER A 346 8.84 0.06 -6.09
C SER A 346 8.64 -1.36 -5.55
N ALA A 347 7.41 -1.90 -5.64
CA ALA A 347 7.13 -3.27 -5.18
C ALA A 347 7.89 -4.33 -6.01
N CYS A 348 8.03 -4.14 -7.33
CA CYS A 348 8.84 -4.99 -8.20
C CYS A 348 10.31 -4.97 -7.78
N SER A 349 10.87 -3.80 -7.54
CA SER A 349 12.24 -3.59 -7.05
C SER A 349 12.48 -4.27 -5.69
N MET A 350 11.57 -4.03 -4.73
CA MET A 350 11.58 -4.65 -3.40
C MET A 350 11.59 -6.17 -3.49
N ALA A 351 10.68 -6.73 -4.30
CA ALA A 351 10.55 -8.17 -4.47
C ALA A 351 11.77 -8.80 -5.19
N ALA A 352 12.34 -8.09 -6.18
CA ALA A 352 13.50 -8.57 -6.93
C ALA A 352 14.76 -8.64 -6.04
N GLY A 353 15.06 -7.57 -5.32
CA GLY A 353 16.19 -7.56 -4.39
C GLY A 353 16.02 -8.56 -3.26
N ALA A 354 14.84 -8.61 -2.65
CA ALA A 354 14.55 -9.57 -1.58
C ALA A 354 14.68 -11.04 -2.03
N LEU A 355 14.21 -11.36 -3.23
CA LEU A 355 14.37 -12.71 -3.80
C LEU A 355 15.86 -13.00 -4.05
N ALA A 356 16.63 -12.06 -4.59
CA ALA A 356 18.06 -12.24 -4.79
C ALA A 356 18.79 -12.55 -3.46
N GLU A 357 18.45 -11.84 -2.37
CA GLU A 357 19.03 -12.10 -1.05
C GLU A 357 18.75 -13.51 -0.53
N VAL A 358 17.48 -13.97 -0.59
CA VAL A 358 17.13 -15.31 -0.08
C VAL A 358 17.61 -16.44 -0.99
N LEU A 359 17.98 -16.14 -2.24
CA LEU A 359 18.68 -17.06 -3.13
C LEU A 359 20.21 -17.09 -2.88
N GLY A 360 20.72 -16.34 -1.90
CA GLY A 360 22.14 -16.31 -1.53
C GLY A 360 22.97 -15.27 -2.28
N GLY A 361 22.32 -14.27 -2.87
CA GLY A 361 23.00 -13.16 -3.57
C GLY A 361 23.84 -12.29 -2.62
N SER A 362 24.94 -11.74 -3.14
CA SER A 362 25.69 -10.70 -2.46
C SER A 362 24.88 -9.41 -2.33
N PRO A 363 25.22 -8.50 -1.41
CA PRO A 363 24.54 -7.20 -1.32
C PRO A 363 24.52 -6.42 -2.64
N GLU A 364 25.59 -6.51 -3.44
CA GLU A 364 25.67 -5.91 -4.76
C GLU A 364 24.72 -6.56 -5.77
N GLN A 365 24.56 -7.88 -5.72
CA GLN A 365 23.58 -8.59 -6.55
C GLN A 365 22.14 -8.26 -6.14
N VAL A 366 21.90 -8.08 -4.84
CA VAL A 366 20.59 -7.65 -4.30
C VAL A 366 20.23 -6.25 -4.81
N GLU A 367 21.17 -5.31 -4.72
CA GLU A 367 20.97 -3.94 -5.19
C GLU A 367 20.77 -3.91 -6.72
N ASN A 368 21.57 -4.69 -7.47
CA ASN A 368 21.38 -4.80 -8.93
C ASN A 368 20.01 -5.41 -9.30
N ALA A 369 19.54 -6.44 -8.58
CA ALA A 369 18.20 -6.99 -8.80
C ALA A 369 17.11 -5.93 -8.57
N ALA A 370 17.24 -5.14 -7.51
CA ALA A 370 16.32 -4.06 -7.19
C ALA A 370 16.34 -2.96 -8.25
N GLU A 371 17.50 -2.59 -8.73
CA GLU A 371 17.70 -1.63 -9.81
C GLU A 371 16.99 -2.10 -11.09
N ILE A 372 17.29 -3.33 -11.59
CA ILE A 372 16.66 -3.92 -12.77
C ILE A 372 15.14 -3.95 -12.61
N GLY A 373 14.65 -4.32 -11.42
CA GLY A 373 13.21 -4.35 -11.13
C GLY A 373 12.55 -2.99 -11.29
N MET A 374 13.23 -1.90 -10.91
CA MET A 374 12.68 -0.55 -11.01
C MET A 374 12.85 0.05 -12.42
N GLU A 375 14.02 -0.08 -13.05
CA GLU A 375 14.27 0.55 -14.36
C GLU A 375 13.24 0.11 -15.41
N HIS A 376 12.79 -1.14 -15.37
CA HIS A 376 11.78 -1.69 -16.29
C HIS A 376 10.33 -1.27 -15.95
N ASN A 377 10.14 -0.42 -14.96
CA ASN A 377 8.85 0.18 -14.58
C ASN A 377 8.86 1.71 -14.64
N LEU A 378 9.98 2.34 -15.05
CA LEU A 378 10.06 3.79 -15.24
C LEU A 378 9.03 4.29 -16.26
N GLY A 379 8.41 5.43 -15.95
CA GLY A 379 7.39 6.06 -16.80
C GLY A 379 6.00 5.43 -16.70
N LEU A 380 5.79 4.44 -15.85
CA LEU A 380 4.49 3.77 -15.70
C LEU A 380 3.46 4.72 -15.09
N THR A 381 2.44 5.07 -15.87
CA THR A 381 1.34 5.98 -15.47
C THR A 381 0.39 5.32 -14.48
N CYS A 382 -0.34 6.12 -13.69
CA CYS A 382 -1.46 5.66 -12.86
C CYS A 382 -2.77 6.18 -13.48
N ASP A 383 -3.38 5.36 -14.31
CA ASP A 383 -4.52 5.67 -15.15
C ASP A 383 -5.63 4.59 -15.08
N PRO A 384 -6.11 4.27 -13.85
CA PRO A 384 -7.09 3.20 -13.67
C PRO A 384 -8.41 3.54 -14.32
N VAL A 385 -8.98 2.55 -15.03
CA VAL A 385 -10.27 2.66 -15.72
C VAL A 385 -11.38 2.91 -14.71
N GLY A 386 -12.22 3.90 -14.96
CA GLY A 386 -13.30 4.29 -14.04
C GLY A 386 -12.80 4.76 -12.67
N GLY A 387 -11.50 5.00 -12.50
CA GLY A 387 -10.88 5.31 -11.20
C GLY A 387 -10.85 4.12 -10.25
N LEU A 388 -11.01 2.88 -10.74
CA LEU A 388 -11.06 1.67 -9.93
C LEU A 388 -9.73 0.91 -9.98
N VAL A 389 -9.26 0.41 -8.82
CA VAL A 389 -8.03 -0.39 -8.71
C VAL A 389 -8.28 -1.82 -9.25
N GLN A 390 -8.66 -1.91 -10.51
CA GLN A 390 -9.01 -3.14 -11.23
C GLN A 390 -8.23 -3.27 -12.52
N ILE A 391 -8.55 -2.48 -13.52
CA ILE A 391 -7.88 -2.45 -14.82
C ILE A 391 -7.10 -1.12 -14.95
N PRO A 392 -5.80 -1.15 -15.20
CA PRO A 392 -4.91 -2.31 -15.47
C PRO A 392 -4.21 -2.87 -14.21
N CYS A 393 -4.59 -2.48 -13.01
CA CYS A 393 -3.84 -2.76 -11.78
C CYS A 393 -3.64 -4.26 -11.52
N ILE A 394 -4.68 -5.08 -11.75
CA ILE A 394 -4.63 -6.54 -11.53
C ILE A 394 -3.55 -7.16 -12.44
N GLU A 395 -3.54 -6.82 -13.74
CA GLU A 395 -2.57 -7.34 -14.70
C GLU A 395 -1.15 -6.80 -14.44
N ARG A 396 -1.03 -5.50 -14.09
CA ARG A 396 0.27 -4.89 -13.76
C ARG A 396 0.98 -5.60 -12.62
N ASN A 397 0.24 -6.04 -11.60
CA ASN A 397 0.82 -6.80 -10.49
C ASN A 397 1.33 -8.17 -10.93
N GLY A 398 0.56 -8.90 -11.75
CA GLY A 398 0.99 -10.17 -12.33
C GLY A 398 2.27 -10.04 -13.14
N MET A 399 2.32 -9.06 -14.04
CA MET A 399 3.49 -8.78 -14.87
C MET A 399 4.70 -8.35 -14.04
N ALA A 400 4.51 -7.49 -13.04
CA ALA A 400 5.60 -7.02 -12.20
C ALA A 400 6.17 -8.12 -11.28
N ALA A 401 5.34 -9.03 -10.79
CA ALA A 401 5.80 -10.19 -10.02
C ALA A 401 6.71 -11.10 -10.86
N VAL A 402 6.37 -11.36 -12.12
CA VAL A 402 7.22 -12.11 -13.06
C VAL A 402 8.51 -11.34 -13.38
N LYS A 403 8.42 -10.02 -13.62
CA LYS A 403 9.61 -9.16 -13.80
C LYS A 403 10.55 -9.25 -12.59
N ALA A 404 10.02 -9.21 -11.36
CA ALA A 404 10.83 -9.28 -10.14
C ALA A 404 11.63 -10.58 -10.07
N VAL A 405 11.00 -11.73 -10.36
CA VAL A 405 11.71 -13.02 -10.40
C VAL A 405 12.76 -13.05 -11.51
N THR A 406 12.45 -12.47 -12.67
CA THR A 406 13.40 -12.38 -13.79
C THR A 406 14.58 -11.49 -13.43
N ALA A 407 14.35 -10.32 -12.84
CA ALA A 407 15.39 -9.38 -12.40
C ALA A 407 16.32 -10.02 -11.37
N ALA A 408 15.78 -10.70 -10.35
CA ALA A 408 16.57 -11.44 -9.38
C ALA A 408 17.47 -12.50 -10.04
N LYS A 409 16.90 -13.31 -10.96
CA LYS A 409 17.66 -14.34 -11.67
C LYS A 409 18.74 -13.76 -12.60
N MET A 410 18.49 -12.61 -13.21
CA MET A 410 19.50 -11.90 -14.03
C MET A 410 20.67 -11.42 -13.17
N ALA A 411 20.38 -10.72 -12.08
CA ALA A 411 21.40 -10.21 -11.17
C ALA A 411 22.25 -11.34 -10.53
N MET A 412 21.62 -12.45 -10.17
CA MET A 412 22.30 -13.63 -9.60
C MET A 412 23.28 -14.32 -10.57
N ARG A 413 23.21 -14.07 -11.86
CA ARG A 413 24.16 -14.60 -12.86
C ARG A 413 25.38 -13.72 -13.05
N GLY A 414 25.32 -12.46 -12.61
CA GLY A 414 26.43 -11.53 -12.62
C GLY A 414 27.24 -11.58 -11.32
N ASP A 415 28.27 -10.77 -11.23
CA ASP A 415 29.10 -10.57 -10.04
C ASP A 415 28.64 -9.39 -9.16
N GLY A 416 27.48 -8.80 -9.49
CA GLY A 416 26.95 -7.62 -8.82
C GLY A 416 27.44 -6.29 -9.39
N SER A 417 28.43 -6.29 -10.29
CA SER A 417 28.87 -5.04 -10.93
C SER A 417 27.91 -4.60 -12.03
N HIS A 418 27.48 -3.33 -12.00
CA HIS A 418 26.54 -2.75 -12.97
C HIS A 418 26.76 -1.24 -13.13
N LYS A 419 26.21 -0.65 -14.18
CA LYS A 419 26.47 0.75 -14.57
C LYS A 419 25.51 1.75 -13.93
N VAL A 420 24.29 1.36 -13.71
CA VAL A 420 23.21 2.19 -13.15
C VAL A 420 22.93 1.71 -11.75
N SER A 421 23.18 2.53 -10.73
CA SER A 421 22.86 2.17 -9.35
C SER A 421 21.37 2.35 -9.06
N LEU A 422 20.87 1.67 -8.03
CA LEU A 422 19.51 1.83 -7.54
C LEU A 422 19.20 3.30 -7.20
N ASP A 423 20.15 4.03 -6.63
CA ASP A 423 19.98 5.46 -6.32
C ASP A 423 19.74 6.31 -7.57
N LYS A 424 20.42 5.99 -8.68
CA LYS A 424 20.19 6.68 -9.96
C LYS A 424 18.81 6.38 -10.54
N VAL A 425 18.34 5.16 -10.43
CA VAL A 425 17.00 4.78 -10.89
C VAL A 425 15.93 5.42 -10.03
N ILE A 426 16.11 5.47 -8.70
CA ILE A 426 15.19 6.18 -7.79
C ILE A 426 15.14 7.67 -8.14
N LYS A 427 16.28 8.31 -8.38
CA LYS A 427 16.34 9.70 -8.83
C LYS A 427 15.60 9.88 -10.15
N THR A 428 15.82 9.01 -11.13
CA THR A 428 15.14 9.05 -12.44
C THR A 428 13.62 8.88 -12.27
N MET A 429 13.18 7.97 -11.41
CA MET A 429 11.77 7.80 -11.09
C MET A 429 11.16 9.10 -10.54
N LYS A 430 11.85 9.79 -9.62
CA LYS A 430 11.40 11.08 -9.05
C LYS A 430 11.26 12.14 -10.13
N GLU A 431 12.27 12.28 -11.00
CA GLU A 431 12.30 13.27 -12.08
C GLU A 431 11.20 12.97 -13.12
N THR A 432 11.11 11.73 -13.60
CA THR A 432 10.04 11.28 -14.51
C THR A 432 8.66 11.50 -13.88
N GLY A 433 8.53 11.24 -12.57
CA GLY A 433 7.29 11.52 -11.84
C GLY A 433 6.96 13.02 -11.82
N ALA A 434 7.94 13.90 -11.65
CA ALA A 434 7.74 15.35 -11.70
C ALA A 434 7.29 15.81 -13.10
N ASP A 435 7.89 15.27 -14.16
CA ASP A 435 7.56 15.60 -15.56
C ASP A 435 6.23 14.98 -16.02
N MET A 436 5.75 13.95 -15.34
CA MET A 436 4.49 13.29 -15.68
C MET A 436 3.32 14.25 -15.49
N SER A 437 2.51 14.44 -16.53
CA SER A 437 1.29 15.26 -16.47
C SER A 437 0.32 14.73 -15.39
N VAL A 438 -0.30 15.64 -14.64
CA VAL A 438 -1.27 15.33 -13.57
C VAL A 438 -2.38 14.40 -14.03
N LYS A 439 -2.80 14.46 -15.30
CA LYS A 439 -3.84 13.55 -15.84
C LYS A 439 -3.46 12.06 -15.80
N TYR A 440 -2.17 11.74 -15.65
CA TYR A 440 -1.64 10.36 -15.55
C TYR A 440 -1.30 9.94 -14.11
N LYS A 441 -1.69 10.74 -13.10
CA LYS A 441 -1.39 10.55 -11.69
C LYS A 441 -2.65 10.28 -10.87
N GLU A 442 -3.25 9.10 -11.03
CA GLU A 442 -4.42 8.63 -10.26
C GLU A 442 -5.65 9.56 -10.35
N THR A 443 -5.86 10.20 -11.52
CA THR A 443 -6.98 11.14 -11.71
C THR A 443 -8.11 10.58 -12.57
N ALA A 444 -7.92 9.44 -13.22
CA ALA A 444 -8.83 8.89 -14.24
C ALA A 444 -9.18 9.88 -15.38
N ARG A 445 -8.28 10.84 -15.67
CA ARG A 445 -8.50 11.89 -16.69
C ARG A 445 -7.58 11.76 -17.90
N GLY A 446 -6.81 10.68 -17.99
CA GLY A 446 -5.86 10.42 -19.07
C GLY A 446 -5.53 8.95 -19.23
N GLY A 447 -4.73 8.60 -20.21
CA GLY A 447 -4.26 7.25 -20.44
C GLY A 447 -5.40 6.26 -20.74
N LEU A 448 -5.31 5.07 -20.18
CA LEU A 448 -6.32 4.01 -20.36
C LEU A 448 -7.70 4.44 -19.85
N ALA A 449 -7.76 5.25 -18.79
CA ALA A 449 -9.02 5.67 -18.21
C ALA A 449 -9.98 6.41 -19.17
N VAL A 450 -9.44 7.09 -20.18
CA VAL A 450 -10.23 7.87 -21.16
C VAL A 450 -10.26 7.25 -22.56
N ASN A 451 -9.52 6.17 -22.79
CA ASN A 451 -9.44 5.50 -24.10
C ASN A 451 -10.25 4.20 -24.16
N ILE A 452 -10.99 3.88 -23.11
CA ILE A 452 -11.98 2.79 -23.12
C ILE A 452 -13.32 3.41 -23.48
N ILE A 453 -13.90 2.96 -24.58
CA ILE A 453 -15.27 3.28 -24.96
C ILE A 453 -16.16 2.41 -24.10
N GLU A 454 -16.90 3.02 -23.16
CA GLU A 454 -18.02 2.36 -22.48
C GLU A 454 -19.15 2.22 -23.49
N CYS A 455 -19.37 0.99 -23.98
CA CYS A 455 -20.54 0.66 -24.78
C CYS A 455 -21.71 0.30 -23.88
#